data_7a0fa6d4c41fa693339fa9216ab4095e
#
_entry.id   7a0fa6d4c41fa693339fa9216ab4095e
#
_cell.length_a   1.000
_cell.length_b   1.000
_cell.length_c   1.000
_cell.angle_alpha   90.00
_cell.angle_beta   90.00
_cell.angle_gamma   90.00
#
_symmetry.space_group_name_H-M   'P 1'
#
loop_
_entity.id
_entity.type
_entity.pdbx_description
1 polymer ?
#
loop_
_entity_poly.entity_id
_entity_poly.type
_entity_poly.pdbx_seq_one_letter_code
_entity_poly.pdbx_strand_id
1 'polypeptide(L)'
;IQSDYIYESFWGNEGRFTGLFLLLIYGLSFLIIFRLGHMKTEILEMFLAASLFVCIFGITDYLDLNLLHFKDRIVEEQYTIFTSTFGNINTYTAFVSLTLGLSSFLFATDGGGVKCFWHYICMLVAMAALITGQSDNAYLALMAMFGLLPLYLFRNWKGVKRYSVIVATFFTVVQIVDWISQH
;
A
#
# COMPACT_ATOMS: atom_id res chain seq x y z
N ILE A 1 -3.76 2.04 36.99
CA ILE A 1 -2.54 1.62 36.33
C ILE A 1 -1.58 2.81 36.48
N GLN A 2 -0.68 2.74 37.46
CA GLN A 2 0.39 3.70 37.64
C GLN A 2 1.53 3.28 36.69
N SER A 3 1.75 4.05 35.64
CA SER A 3 2.96 3.94 34.83
C SER A 3 4.00 4.89 35.42
N ASP A 4 5.18 4.38 35.73
CA ASP A 4 6.32 5.21 36.19
C ASP A 4 6.82 6.16 35.07
N TYR A 5 6.37 5.94 33.84
CA TYR A 5 6.72 6.70 32.63
C TYR A 5 5.48 7.33 31.99
N ILE A 6 4.82 8.27 32.69
CA ILE A 6 3.57 8.91 32.25
C ILE A 6 3.78 9.65 30.91
N TYR A 7 4.90 10.33 30.74
CA TYR A 7 5.21 11.07 29.52
C TYR A 7 5.33 10.14 28.31
N GLU A 8 6.09 9.07 28.42
CA GLU A 8 6.29 8.09 27.35
C GLU A 8 5.00 7.31 27.04
N SER A 9 4.19 7.02 28.06
CA SER A 9 2.89 6.35 27.87
C SER A 9 1.91 7.25 27.12
N PHE A 10 1.98 8.57 27.30
CA PHE A 10 1.09 9.51 26.65
C PHE A 10 1.56 9.89 25.23
N TRP A 11 2.83 10.23 25.06
CA TRP A 11 3.38 10.68 23.78
C TRP A 11 4.01 9.56 22.94
N GLY A 12 4.38 8.47 23.57
CA GLY A 12 5.15 7.38 22.93
C GLY A 12 6.63 7.52 23.17
N ASN A 13 7.35 6.43 22.92
CA ASN A 13 8.79 6.38 23.08
C ASN A 13 9.52 7.07 21.93
N GLU A 14 10.73 7.59 22.17
CA GLU A 14 11.55 8.22 21.15
C GLU A 14 11.75 7.28 19.95
N GLY A 15 11.48 7.81 18.74
CA GLY A 15 11.57 7.10 17.46
C GLY A 15 10.27 6.46 16.96
N ARG A 16 9.27 6.18 17.81
CA ARG A 16 7.98 5.62 17.33
C ARG A 16 6.74 6.48 17.64
N PHE A 17 6.79 7.32 18.65
CA PHE A 17 5.70 8.23 19.07
C PHE A 17 4.28 7.61 19.10
N THR A 18 4.19 6.31 19.39
CA THR A 18 2.92 5.55 19.41
C THR A 18 2.34 5.54 20.81
N GLY A 19 2.07 6.73 21.38
CA GLY A 19 1.48 6.88 22.69
C GLY A 19 -0.05 6.96 22.68
N LEU A 20 -0.63 7.05 23.88
CA LEU A 20 -2.08 7.18 24.08
C LEU A 20 -2.70 8.34 23.26
N PHE A 21 -1.99 9.44 23.12
CA PHE A 21 -2.43 10.60 22.34
C PHE A 21 -2.71 10.24 20.87
N LEU A 22 -1.81 9.51 20.22
CA LEU A 22 -2.00 9.07 18.85
C LEU A 22 -3.18 8.10 18.72
N LEU A 23 -3.33 7.18 19.67
CA LEU A 23 -4.47 6.25 19.69
C LEU A 23 -5.80 7.00 19.87
N LEU A 24 -5.84 8.06 20.69
CA LEU A 24 -7.02 8.91 20.83
C LEU A 24 -7.35 9.64 19.51
N ILE A 25 -6.34 10.16 18.81
CA ILE A 25 -6.53 10.79 17.49
C ILE A 25 -7.10 9.78 16.48
N TYR A 26 -6.57 8.56 16.44
CA TYR A 26 -7.11 7.50 15.58
C TYR A 26 -8.56 7.14 15.94
N GLY A 27 -8.86 7.00 17.24
CA GLY A 27 -10.22 6.76 17.72
C GLY A 27 -11.20 7.88 17.34
N LEU A 28 -10.80 9.14 17.52
CA LEU A 28 -11.57 10.30 17.11
C LEU A 28 -11.78 10.37 15.60
N SER A 29 -10.73 10.15 14.83
CA SER A 29 -10.80 10.09 13.35
C SER A 29 -11.75 9.01 12.88
N PHE A 30 -11.68 7.81 13.49
CA PHE A 30 -12.60 6.72 13.21
C PHE A 30 -14.05 7.11 13.52
N LEU A 31 -14.31 7.70 14.69
CA LEU A 31 -15.67 8.14 15.08
C LEU A 31 -16.22 9.23 14.16
N ILE A 32 -15.37 10.18 13.74
CA ILE A 32 -15.75 11.25 12.80
C ILE A 32 -16.12 10.63 11.44
N ILE A 33 -15.27 9.76 10.90
CA ILE A 33 -15.51 9.08 9.63
C ILE A 33 -16.76 8.21 9.72
N PHE A 34 -16.93 7.47 10.80
CA PHE A 34 -18.09 6.60 11.01
C PHE A 34 -19.42 7.37 11.12
N ARG A 35 -19.41 8.51 11.81
CA ARG A 35 -20.60 9.34 12.05
C ARG A 35 -20.96 10.26 10.89
N LEU A 36 -19.96 10.86 10.26
CA LEU A 36 -20.12 11.90 9.24
C LEU A 36 -19.80 11.41 7.84
N GLY A 37 -19.12 10.26 7.73
CA GLY A 37 -18.61 9.75 6.47
C GLY A 37 -19.71 9.10 5.63
N HIS A 38 -20.38 9.90 4.82
CA HIS A 38 -20.91 9.38 3.56
C HIS A 38 -19.70 9.20 2.64
N MET A 39 -19.12 7.98 2.64
CA MET A 39 -17.98 7.63 1.78
C MET A 39 -18.39 7.83 0.33
N LYS A 40 -18.12 9.01 -0.20
CA LYS A 40 -18.27 9.27 -1.61
C LYS A 40 -17.17 8.55 -2.36
N THR A 41 -17.50 7.95 -3.48
CA THR A 41 -16.53 7.28 -4.36
C THR A 41 -15.36 8.18 -4.71
N GLU A 42 -15.58 9.49 -4.77
CA GLU A 42 -14.56 10.51 -5.03
C GLU A 42 -13.41 10.49 -4.01
N ILE A 43 -13.69 10.20 -2.73
CA ILE A 43 -12.68 10.10 -1.67
C ILE A 43 -11.75 8.90 -1.93
N LEU A 44 -12.31 7.78 -2.38
CA LEU A 44 -11.54 6.60 -2.74
C LEU A 44 -10.67 6.86 -3.98
N GLU A 45 -11.19 7.58 -4.96
CA GLU A 45 -10.42 7.96 -6.15
C GLU A 45 -9.27 8.93 -5.80
N MET A 46 -9.49 9.90 -4.92
CA MET A 46 -8.44 10.78 -4.42
C MET A 46 -7.37 10.00 -3.64
N PHE A 47 -7.80 9.04 -2.80
CA PHE A 47 -6.87 8.16 -2.09
C PHE A 47 -6.02 7.35 -3.06
N LEU A 48 -6.63 6.74 -4.09
CA LEU A 48 -5.89 5.98 -5.10
C LEU A 48 -4.92 6.88 -5.88
N ALA A 49 -5.32 8.09 -6.25
CA ALA A 49 -4.46 9.04 -6.94
C ALA A 49 -3.24 9.43 -6.07
N ALA A 50 -3.45 9.76 -4.79
CA ALA A 50 -2.36 10.07 -3.87
C ALA A 50 -1.44 8.83 -3.66
N SER A 51 -2.04 7.66 -3.51
CA SER A 51 -1.30 6.39 -3.34
C SER A 51 -0.46 6.05 -4.56
N LEU A 52 -0.93 6.39 -5.78
CA LEU A 52 -0.18 6.17 -7.01
C LEU A 52 1.17 6.91 -6.98
N PHE A 53 1.18 8.18 -6.54
CA PHE A 53 2.43 8.95 -6.38
C PHE A 53 3.38 8.30 -5.39
N VAL A 54 2.88 7.84 -4.26
CA VAL A 54 3.69 7.14 -3.24
C VAL A 54 4.27 5.84 -3.79
N CYS A 55 3.48 5.06 -4.53
CA CYS A 55 3.92 3.82 -5.16
C CYS A 55 4.99 4.08 -6.23
N ILE A 56 4.77 5.05 -7.12
CA ILE A 56 5.75 5.42 -8.16
C ILE A 56 7.04 5.86 -7.50
N PHE A 57 6.96 6.69 -6.46
CA PHE A 57 8.15 7.15 -5.75
C PHE A 57 8.92 5.99 -5.09
N GLY A 58 8.23 5.00 -4.51
CA GLY A 58 8.86 3.80 -3.97
C GLY A 58 9.53 2.93 -5.04
N ILE A 59 8.94 2.83 -6.25
CA ILE A 59 9.54 2.13 -7.37
C ILE A 59 10.81 2.85 -7.87
N THR A 60 10.78 4.19 -7.96
CA THR A 60 11.98 4.97 -8.35
C THR A 60 13.10 4.82 -7.33
N ASP A 61 12.74 4.65 -6.07
CA ASP A 61 13.68 4.42 -4.97
C ASP A 61 14.33 3.03 -5.03
N TYR A 62 13.58 2.01 -5.44
CA TYR A 62 14.10 0.68 -5.75
C TYR A 62 15.08 0.70 -6.94
N LEU A 63 14.86 1.57 -7.92
CA LEU A 63 15.73 1.76 -9.08
C LEU A 63 16.94 2.68 -8.80
N ASP A 64 17.17 3.05 -7.53
CA ASP A 64 18.24 3.96 -7.07
C ASP A 64 18.27 5.33 -7.78
N LEU A 65 17.11 5.79 -8.28
CA LEU A 65 17.04 7.06 -9.01
C LEU A 65 17.18 8.30 -8.09
N ASN A 66 17.01 8.13 -6.76
CA ASN A 66 17.15 9.18 -5.72
C ASN A 66 16.65 10.58 -6.15
N LEU A 67 15.44 10.63 -6.76
CA LEU A 67 14.92 11.83 -7.44
C LEU A 67 14.80 13.07 -6.54
N LEU A 68 14.60 12.89 -5.25
CA LEU A 68 14.44 13.98 -4.28
C LEU A 68 15.63 14.13 -3.35
N HIS A 69 16.76 13.45 -3.63
CA HIS A 69 17.99 13.51 -2.84
C HIS A 69 17.80 13.22 -1.34
N PHE A 70 16.78 12.41 -0.99
CA PHE A 70 16.54 12.05 0.41
C PHE A 70 17.60 11.12 0.98
N LYS A 71 18.22 10.30 0.13
CA LYS A 71 19.26 9.36 0.53
C LYS A 71 20.64 10.01 0.75
N ASP A 72 20.87 11.22 0.26
CA ASP A 72 22.19 11.90 0.35
C ASP A 72 22.69 12.15 1.79
N ARG A 73 21.76 12.09 2.77
CA ARG A 73 22.04 12.33 4.19
C ARG A 73 21.93 11.07 5.06
N ILE A 74 21.68 9.92 4.43
CA ILE A 74 21.49 8.65 5.13
C ILE A 74 22.75 7.81 4.91
N VAL A 75 23.12 7.01 5.92
CA VAL A 75 24.24 6.07 5.82
C VAL A 75 23.86 4.94 4.86
N GLU A 76 24.76 4.50 3.98
CA GLU A 76 24.51 3.48 2.95
C GLU A 76 23.88 2.19 3.52
N GLU A 77 24.25 1.80 4.73
CA GLU A 77 23.70 0.63 5.42
C GLU A 77 22.19 0.74 5.70
N GLN A 78 21.64 1.96 5.68
CA GLN A 78 20.21 2.22 5.93
C GLN A 78 19.40 2.45 4.65
N TYR A 79 20.02 2.46 3.46
CA TYR A 79 19.33 2.70 2.20
C TYR A 79 18.23 1.69 1.92
N THR A 80 18.44 0.42 2.27
CA THR A 80 17.47 -0.66 2.07
C THR A 80 16.26 -0.57 2.99
N ILE A 81 16.41 0.10 4.14
CA ILE A 81 15.35 0.25 5.15
C ILE A 81 14.51 1.50 4.85
N PHE A 82 15.15 2.52 4.27
CA PHE A 82 14.52 3.80 3.96
C PHE A 82 13.87 3.74 2.58
N THR A 83 12.54 3.65 2.54
CA THR A 83 11.79 3.50 1.29
C THR A 83 10.70 4.53 1.18
N SER A 84 10.63 5.19 0.03
CA SER A 84 9.60 6.17 -0.32
C SER A 84 9.52 7.32 0.71
N THR A 85 8.38 7.96 0.78
CA THR A 85 8.10 9.04 1.75
C THR A 85 7.87 8.55 3.18
N PHE A 86 7.78 7.25 3.39
CA PHE A 86 7.53 6.64 4.71
C PHE A 86 8.79 6.43 5.55
N GLY A 87 9.96 6.39 4.92
CA GLY A 87 11.21 6.16 5.61
C GLY A 87 11.36 4.80 6.31
N ASN A 88 10.36 3.92 6.19
CA ASN A 88 10.37 2.57 6.74
C ASN A 88 9.65 1.62 5.80
N ILE A 89 10.35 0.57 5.37
CA ILE A 89 9.86 -0.39 4.37
C ILE A 89 8.60 -1.13 4.81
N ASN A 90 8.48 -1.48 6.10
CA ASN A 90 7.31 -2.19 6.61
C ASN A 90 6.05 -1.32 6.61
N THR A 91 6.19 -0.03 6.96
CA THR A 91 5.09 0.93 6.92
C THR A 91 4.68 1.22 5.48
N TYR A 92 5.66 1.37 4.59
CA TYR A 92 5.44 1.54 3.17
C TYR A 92 4.67 0.35 2.56
N THR A 93 5.16 -0.88 2.77
CA THR A 93 4.51 -2.07 2.22
C THR A 93 3.12 -2.33 2.82
N ALA A 94 2.87 -1.98 4.08
CA ALA A 94 1.53 -2.03 4.66
C ALA A 94 0.58 -1.04 3.98
N PHE A 95 1.02 0.19 3.70
CA PHE A 95 0.25 1.18 2.95
C PHE A 95 -0.03 0.73 1.51
N VAL A 96 1.01 0.25 0.81
CA VAL A 96 0.88 -0.26 -0.56
C VAL A 96 -0.04 -1.48 -0.63
N SER A 97 -0.03 -2.35 0.40
CA SER A 97 -0.94 -3.50 0.51
C SER A 97 -2.40 -3.08 0.57
N LEU A 98 -2.70 -2.02 1.33
CA LEU A 98 -4.05 -1.44 1.38
C LEU A 98 -4.46 -0.89 0.00
N THR A 99 -3.56 -0.16 -0.65
CA THR A 99 -3.79 0.39 -2.00
C THR A 99 -4.03 -0.72 -3.02
N LEU A 100 -3.22 -1.79 -2.99
CA LEU A 100 -3.37 -2.94 -3.87
C LEU A 100 -4.70 -3.66 -3.64
N GLY A 101 -5.07 -3.92 -2.38
CA GLY A 101 -6.33 -4.56 -2.02
C GLY A 101 -7.53 -3.76 -2.52
N LEU A 102 -7.55 -2.45 -2.27
CA LEU A 102 -8.63 -1.55 -2.69
C LEU A 102 -8.73 -1.46 -4.21
N SER A 103 -7.62 -1.18 -4.91
CA SER A 103 -7.60 -1.05 -6.36
C SER A 103 -7.96 -2.35 -7.08
N SER A 104 -7.51 -3.51 -6.57
CA SER A 104 -7.87 -4.82 -7.09
C SER A 104 -9.35 -5.12 -6.92
N PHE A 105 -9.93 -4.78 -5.78
CA PHE A 105 -11.35 -4.95 -5.52
C PHE A 105 -12.20 -4.06 -6.43
N LEU A 106 -11.85 -2.78 -6.54
CA LEU A 106 -12.54 -1.83 -7.44
C LEU A 106 -12.43 -2.27 -8.90
N PHE A 107 -11.24 -2.64 -9.36
CA PHE A 107 -11.05 -3.20 -10.70
C PHE A 107 -11.95 -4.40 -10.94
N ALA A 108 -12.03 -5.31 -9.98
CA ALA A 108 -12.78 -6.56 -10.12
C ALA A 108 -14.31 -6.36 -10.12
N THR A 109 -14.80 -5.34 -9.41
CA THR A 109 -16.24 -5.08 -9.23
C THR A 109 -16.80 -4.05 -10.20
N ASP A 110 -15.97 -3.21 -10.79
CA ASP A 110 -16.41 -2.11 -11.67
C ASP A 110 -17.11 -2.60 -12.95
N GLY A 111 -17.99 -1.75 -13.45
CA GLY A 111 -18.80 -2.00 -14.65
C GLY A 111 -18.01 -2.08 -15.96
N GLY A 112 -16.86 -1.42 -16.00
CA GLY A 112 -16.02 -1.23 -17.20
C GLY A 112 -15.84 0.24 -17.55
N GLY A 113 -15.18 0.51 -18.69
CA GLY A 113 -14.90 1.87 -19.15
C GLY A 113 -13.66 2.50 -18.50
N VAL A 114 -13.60 3.83 -18.53
CA VAL A 114 -12.42 4.62 -18.09
C VAL A 114 -12.07 4.37 -16.61
N LYS A 115 -13.07 4.27 -15.74
CA LYS A 115 -12.85 3.99 -14.30
C LYS A 115 -12.20 2.64 -14.08
N CYS A 116 -12.66 1.62 -14.76
CA CYS A 116 -12.08 0.28 -14.66
C CYS A 116 -10.63 0.26 -15.13
N PHE A 117 -10.29 1.00 -16.19
CA PHE A 117 -8.92 1.15 -16.66
C PHE A 117 -8.05 1.90 -15.63
N TRP A 118 -8.59 2.96 -15.03
CA TRP A 118 -7.91 3.68 -13.95
C TRP A 118 -7.60 2.77 -12.74
N HIS A 119 -8.59 2.00 -12.27
CA HIS A 119 -8.40 1.05 -11.17
C HIS A 119 -7.37 -0.02 -11.52
N TYR A 120 -7.32 -0.46 -12.79
CA TYR A 120 -6.31 -1.39 -13.28
C TYR A 120 -4.90 -0.78 -13.21
N ILE A 121 -4.71 0.46 -13.62
CA ILE A 121 -3.41 1.16 -13.52
C ILE A 121 -2.98 1.30 -12.06
N CYS A 122 -3.88 1.71 -11.17
CA CYS A 122 -3.57 1.80 -9.73
C CYS A 122 -3.17 0.43 -9.16
N MET A 123 -3.86 -0.64 -9.53
CA MET A 123 -3.54 -2.01 -9.14
C MET A 123 -2.17 -2.45 -9.67
N LEU A 124 -1.89 -2.21 -10.94
CA LEU A 124 -0.62 -2.57 -11.59
C LEU A 124 0.56 -1.90 -10.89
N VAL A 125 0.47 -0.59 -10.66
CA VAL A 125 1.53 0.19 -10.02
C VAL A 125 1.69 -0.20 -8.54
N ALA A 126 0.59 -0.39 -7.80
CA ALA A 126 0.65 -0.85 -6.42
C ALA A 126 1.24 -2.26 -6.31
N MET A 127 0.95 -3.15 -7.26
CA MET A 127 1.53 -4.49 -7.33
C MET A 127 3.04 -4.43 -7.58
N ALA A 128 3.50 -3.61 -8.53
CA ALA A 128 4.91 -3.39 -8.79
C ALA A 128 5.62 -2.81 -7.55
N ALA A 129 5.02 -1.80 -6.91
CA ALA A 129 5.54 -1.17 -5.70
C ALA A 129 5.64 -2.14 -4.51
N LEU A 130 4.69 -3.09 -4.39
CA LEU A 130 4.71 -4.10 -3.34
C LEU A 130 5.80 -5.15 -3.57
N ILE A 131 5.98 -5.60 -4.81
CA ILE A 131 7.01 -6.59 -5.17
C ILE A 131 8.40 -5.99 -5.01
N THR A 132 8.61 -4.75 -5.46
CA THR A 132 9.90 -4.04 -5.30
C THR A 132 10.22 -3.69 -3.85
N GLY A 133 9.21 -3.64 -2.97
CA GLY A 133 9.38 -3.41 -1.55
C GLY A 133 10.07 -4.54 -0.78
N GLN A 134 10.15 -5.76 -1.32
CA GLN A 134 10.89 -6.93 -0.81
C GLN A 134 10.75 -7.17 0.71
N SER A 135 9.55 -6.98 1.26
CA SER A 135 9.26 -7.14 2.69
C SER A 135 8.40 -8.37 2.94
N ASP A 136 8.60 -9.04 4.08
CA ASP A 136 7.77 -10.18 4.50
C ASP A 136 6.28 -9.81 4.57
N ASN A 137 5.98 -8.57 4.96
CA ASN A 137 4.62 -8.04 4.95
C ASN A 137 3.99 -8.01 3.56
N ALA A 138 4.81 -7.80 2.51
CA ALA A 138 4.34 -7.81 1.12
C ALA A 138 3.89 -9.21 0.70
N TYR A 139 4.64 -10.24 1.06
CA TYR A 139 4.27 -11.64 0.75
C TYR A 139 2.99 -12.04 1.47
N LEU A 140 2.84 -11.66 2.73
CA LEU A 140 1.63 -11.92 3.50
C LEU A 140 0.41 -11.22 2.89
N ALA A 141 0.56 -9.97 2.46
CA ALA A 141 -0.52 -9.21 1.82
C ALA A 141 -0.93 -9.81 0.46
N LEU A 142 0.04 -10.24 -0.36
CA LEU A 142 -0.24 -10.94 -1.62
C LEU A 142 -0.97 -12.27 -1.36
N MET A 143 -0.52 -13.05 -0.38
CA MET A 143 -1.17 -14.30 0.01
C MET A 143 -2.61 -14.05 0.44
N ALA A 144 -2.85 -13.05 1.28
CA ALA A 144 -4.20 -12.67 1.74
C ALA A 144 -5.07 -12.21 0.55
N MET A 145 -4.54 -11.38 -0.35
CA MET A 145 -5.27 -10.91 -1.53
C MET A 145 -5.66 -12.07 -2.45
N PHE A 146 -4.70 -12.94 -2.82
CA PHE A 146 -4.97 -14.07 -3.70
C PHE A 146 -5.85 -15.15 -3.06
N GLY A 147 -5.84 -15.27 -1.73
CA GLY A 147 -6.70 -16.20 -0.99
C GLY A 147 -8.13 -15.68 -0.77
N LEU A 148 -8.29 -14.40 -0.43
CA LEU A 148 -9.59 -13.84 -0.07
C LEU A 148 -10.39 -13.30 -1.26
N LEU A 149 -9.72 -12.68 -2.24
CA LEU A 149 -10.38 -12.08 -3.39
C LEU A 149 -11.21 -13.07 -4.21
N PRO A 150 -10.74 -14.31 -4.49
CA PRO A 150 -11.54 -15.31 -5.21
C PRO A 150 -12.82 -15.71 -4.49
N LEU A 151 -12.83 -15.73 -3.15
CA LEU A 151 -14.03 -16.08 -2.37
C LEU A 151 -15.22 -15.16 -2.71
N TYR A 152 -14.94 -13.92 -3.03
CA TYR A 152 -15.93 -12.97 -3.48
C TYR A 152 -16.17 -13.04 -5.00
N LEU A 153 -15.12 -13.12 -5.80
CA LEU A 153 -15.17 -12.97 -7.25
C LEU A 153 -15.71 -14.20 -7.98
N PHE A 154 -15.49 -15.41 -7.46
CA PHE A 154 -15.91 -16.65 -8.13
C PHE A 154 -17.43 -16.88 -8.08
N ARG A 155 -18.16 -15.95 -7.52
CA ARG A 155 -19.62 -15.97 -7.52
C ARG A 155 -20.22 -15.77 -8.93
N ASN A 156 -19.48 -15.13 -9.86
CA ASN A 156 -19.92 -14.91 -11.22
C ASN A 156 -18.77 -15.01 -12.23
N TRP A 157 -19.09 -15.32 -13.48
CA TRP A 157 -18.11 -15.51 -14.55
C TRP A 157 -17.28 -14.26 -14.89
N LYS A 158 -17.87 -13.06 -14.69
CA LYS A 158 -17.15 -11.78 -14.86
C LYS A 158 -16.04 -11.66 -13.81
N GLY A 159 -16.33 -12.03 -12.57
CA GLY A 159 -15.34 -12.03 -11.49
C GLY A 159 -14.18 -12.98 -11.75
N VAL A 160 -14.47 -14.19 -12.24
CA VAL A 160 -13.42 -15.17 -12.62
C VAL A 160 -12.48 -14.59 -13.69
N LYS A 161 -13.04 -13.98 -14.75
CA LYS A 161 -12.21 -13.35 -15.80
C LYS A 161 -11.35 -12.22 -15.23
N ARG A 162 -11.90 -11.37 -14.36
CA ARG A 162 -11.15 -10.27 -13.72
C ARG A 162 -10.04 -10.80 -12.80
N TYR A 163 -10.33 -11.83 -12.04
CA TYR A 163 -9.32 -12.48 -11.22
C TYR A 163 -8.18 -13.08 -12.06
N SER A 164 -8.49 -13.72 -13.18
CA SER A 164 -7.46 -14.24 -14.11
C SER A 164 -6.56 -13.12 -14.65
N VAL A 165 -7.12 -11.92 -14.91
CA VAL A 165 -6.32 -10.76 -15.30
C VAL A 165 -5.40 -10.31 -14.16
N ILE A 166 -5.89 -10.28 -12.92
CA ILE A 166 -5.06 -9.93 -11.74
C ILE A 166 -3.89 -10.90 -11.59
N VAL A 167 -4.16 -12.20 -11.70
CA VAL A 167 -3.12 -13.25 -11.61
C VAL A 167 -2.11 -13.13 -12.75
N ALA A 168 -2.57 -12.94 -13.99
CA ALA A 168 -1.69 -12.73 -15.12
C ALA A 168 -0.79 -11.49 -14.96
N THR A 169 -1.38 -10.38 -14.47
CA THR A 169 -0.64 -9.15 -14.15
C THR A 169 0.44 -9.40 -13.11
N PHE A 170 0.12 -10.15 -12.05
CA PHE A 170 1.09 -10.50 -11.02
C PHE A 170 2.33 -11.23 -11.60
N PHE A 171 2.11 -12.28 -12.37
CA PHE A 171 3.23 -13.02 -12.98
C PHE A 171 4.04 -12.15 -13.94
N THR A 172 3.37 -11.29 -14.72
CA THR A 172 4.05 -10.35 -15.61
C THR A 172 4.94 -9.37 -14.84
N VAL A 173 4.41 -8.78 -13.77
CA VAL A 173 5.17 -7.83 -12.94
C VAL A 173 6.35 -8.53 -12.27
N VAL A 174 6.18 -9.74 -11.71
CA VAL A 174 7.28 -10.50 -11.12
C VAL A 174 8.39 -10.74 -12.14
N GLN A 175 8.05 -11.18 -13.37
CA GLN A 175 9.04 -11.41 -14.42
C GLN A 175 9.78 -10.13 -14.82
N ILE A 176 9.07 -8.99 -14.90
CA ILE A 176 9.69 -7.69 -15.22
C ILE A 176 10.65 -7.25 -14.11
N VAL A 177 10.23 -7.35 -12.85
CA VAL A 177 11.07 -6.97 -11.70
C VAL A 177 12.29 -7.88 -11.60
N ASP A 178 12.13 -9.19 -11.78
CA ASP A 178 13.23 -10.16 -11.79
C ASP A 178 14.23 -9.84 -12.93
N TRP A 179 13.73 -9.56 -14.12
CA TRP A 179 14.58 -9.19 -15.25
C TRP A 179 15.38 -7.88 -14.99
N ILE A 180 14.75 -6.87 -14.38
CA ILE A 180 15.42 -5.61 -14.00
C ILE A 180 16.48 -5.86 -12.92
N SER A 181 16.21 -6.76 -11.97
CA SER A 181 17.14 -7.08 -10.87
C SER A 181 18.39 -7.83 -11.35
N GLN A 182 18.35 -8.49 -12.51
CA GLN A 182 19.45 -9.27 -13.07
C GLN A 182 20.36 -8.45 -14.01
N HIS A 183 19.95 -7.24 -14.38
CA HIS A 183 20.68 -6.36 -15.32
C HIS A 183 21.07 -5.04 -14.68
#